data_d905e0d5cdfd8c510e3b11352b5b2320
#
_entry.id   d905e0d5cdfd8c510e3b11352b5b2320
#
_cell.length_a   1.000
_cell.length_b   1.000
_cell.length_c   1.000
_cell.angle_alpha   90.00
_cell.angle_beta   90.00
_cell.angle_gamma   90.00
#
_symmetry.space_group_name_H-M   'P 1'
#
loop_
_entity.id
_entity.type
_entity.pdbx_description
1 polymer ?
#
loop_
_entity_poly.entity_id
_entity_poly.type
_entity_poly.pdbx_seq_one_letter_code
_entity_poly.pdbx_strand_id
1 'polypeptide(L)'
;MQYPYPRGVEDTAFFILNAKRTKKERTRRMEIAGVKCVMKKDTLMIEIEGDVDHHTAKYIRSEIDKAIFYYRPKVALLNVGNVDFMDSSGLGLILGRYTSVREVGGILKIVNPSRDIEKILALAGIERLIPIIKSSGVSN
;
A
#
# COMPACT_ATOMS: atom_id res chain seq x y z
N MET A 1 -16.36 -7.43 15.38
CA MET A 1 -16.49 -6.43 14.35
C MET A 1 -16.61 -7.03 12.96
N GLN A 2 -17.45 -6.46 12.15
CA GLN A 2 -17.70 -6.98 10.83
C GLN A 2 -16.72 -6.41 9.84
N TYR A 3 -16.04 -7.28 9.13
CA TYR A 3 -15.16 -6.86 8.07
C TYR A 3 -15.99 -6.64 6.80
N PRO A 4 -15.63 -5.66 5.97
CA PRO A 4 -16.42 -5.36 4.77
C PRO A 4 -16.45 -6.44 3.71
N TYR A 5 -15.54 -7.39 3.77
CA TYR A 5 -15.51 -8.45 2.76
C TYR A 5 -16.29 -9.66 3.27
N PRO A 6 -16.99 -10.35 2.38
CA PRO A 6 -17.78 -11.51 2.77
C PRO A 6 -16.93 -12.61 3.37
N ARG A 7 -17.43 -13.20 4.44
CA ARG A 7 -16.76 -14.35 5.02
C ARG A 7 -16.98 -15.54 4.10
N GLY A 8 -15.99 -16.40 4.04
CA GLY A 8 -16.11 -17.57 3.20
C GLY A 8 -15.66 -17.34 1.77
N VAL A 9 -15.46 -16.10 1.40
CA VAL A 9 -14.89 -15.79 0.11
C VAL A 9 -13.39 -15.73 0.30
N GLU A 10 -12.65 -16.35 -0.60
CA GLU A 10 -11.21 -16.24 -0.57
C GLU A 10 -10.86 -14.77 -0.70
N ASP A 11 -10.18 -14.24 0.28
CA ASP A 11 -9.85 -12.82 0.25
C ASP A 11 -9.07 -12.45 -0.99
N THR A 12 -8.15 -13.32 -1.39
CA THR A 12 -7.39 -13.09 -2.61
C THR A 12 -8.31 -13.05 -3.82
N ALA A 13 -9.29 -13.95 -3.86
CA ALA A 13 -10.23 -13.99 -4.97
C ALA A 13 -11.07 -12.73 -5.00
N PHE A 14 -11.46 -12.22 -3.83
CA PHE A 14 -12.23 -11.00 -3.76
C PHE A 14 -11.44 -9.82 -4.34
N PHE A 15 -10.18 -9.71 -3.97
CA PHE A 15 -9.34 -8.65 -4.50
C PHE A 15 -9.12 -8.81 -6.00
N ILE A 16 -8.99 -10.05 -6.48
CA ILE A 16 -8.82 -10.29 -7.89
C ILE A 16 -10.06 -9.86 -8.66
N LEU A 17 -11.25 -10.16 -8.11
CA LEU A 17 -12.49 -9.74 -8.76
C LEU A 17 -12.56 -8.24 -8.84
N ASN A 18 -12.19 -7.56 -7.77
CA ASN A 18 -12.18 -6.10 -7.80
C ASN A 18 -11.16 -5.55 -8.78
N ALA A 19 -10.02 -6.22 -8.89
CA ALA A 19 -9.00 -5.79 -9.83
C ALA A 19 -9.41 -6.01 -11.27
N LYS A 20 -10.37 -6.91 -11.49
CA LYS A 20 -10.84 -7.21 -12.84
C LYS A 20 -12.07 -6.39 -13.22
N ARG A 21 -12.25 -5.25 -12.61
CA ARG A 21 -13.32 -4.36 -13.00
C ARG A 21 -13.15 -3.97 -14.46
N THR A 22 -14.22 -3.47 -15.03
CA THR A 22 -14.19 -3.13 -16.44
C THR A 22 -13.09 -2.12 -16.73
N LYS A 23 -12.60 -2.16 -17.93
CA LYS A 23 -11.60 -1.21 -18.38
C LYS A 23 -12.06 0.21 -18.15
N LYS A 24 -13.34 0.45 -18.36
CA LYS A 24 -13.90 1.77 -18.20
C LYS A 24 -13.78 2.28 -16.78
N GLU A 25 -14.09 1.42 -15.81
CA GLU A 25 -13.98 1.79 -14.43
C GLU A 25 -12.53 2.00 -14.03
N ARG A 26 -11.64 1.16 -14.52
CA ARG A 26 -10.22 1.29 -14.23
C ARG A 26 -9.68 2.59 -14.79
N THR A 27 -10.10 2.94 -16.01
CA THR A 27 -9.64 4.15 -16.64
C THR A 27 -10.06 5.36 -15.83
N ARG A 28 -11.31 5.39 -15.37
CA ARG A 28 -11.76 6.50 -14.55
C ARG A 28 -10.99 6.58 -13.24
N ARG A 29 -10.65 5.43 -12.67
CA ARG A 29 -9.90 5.40 -11.42
C ARG A 29 -8.46 5.77 -11.58
N MET A 30 -7.93 5.70 -12.79
CA MET A 30 -6.55 6.05 -13.02
C MET A 30 -6.28 7.53 -12.81
N GLU A 31 -7.31 8.33 -12.70
CA GLU A 31 -7.14 9.74 -12.37
C GLU A 31 -6.88 9.91 -10.90
N ILE A 32 -7.04 8.85 -10.13
CA ILE A 32 -6.83 8.84 -8.69
C ILE A 32 -5.88 7.69 -8.39
N ALA A 33 -5.02 7.87 -7.42
CA ALA A 33 -4.09 6.82 -7.05
C ALA A 33 -4.86 5.55 -6.70
N GLY A 34 -4.41 4.44 -7.24
CA GLY A 34 -5.02 3.16 -6.97
C GLY A 34 -4.31 2.44 -5.85
N VAL A 35 -5.00 1.50 -5.24
CA VAL A 35 -4.38 0.67 -4.22
C VAL A 35 -4.89 -0.75 -4.36
N LYS A 36 -3.99 -1.71 -4.19
CA LYS A 36 -4.32 -3.12 -4.28
C LYS A 36 -3.66 -3.83 -3.11
N CYS A 37 -4.41 -4.65 -2.42
CA CYS A 37 -3.90 -5.40 -1.28
C CYS A 37 -4.14 -6.88 -1.48
N VAL A 38 -3.10 -7.68 -1.31
CA VAL A 38 -3.18 -9.13 -1.45
C VAL A 38 -2.46 -9.78 -0.29
N MET A 39 -3.13 -10.65 0.43
CA MET A 39 -2.53 -11.37 1.54
C MET A 39 -2.03 -12.71 1.06
N LYS A 40 -0.79 -13.04 1.41
CA LYS A 40 -0.20 -14.32 1.05
C LYS A 40 0.58 -14.83 2.25
N LYS A 41 0.07 -15.90 2.85
CA LYS A 41 0.62 -16.40 4.10
C LYS A 41 0.59 -15.32 5.16
N ASP A 42 1.71 -14.93 5.70
CA ASP A 42 1.77 -13.92 6.75
C ASP A 42 2.05 -12.52 6.23
N THR A 43 2.17 -12.37 4.92
CA THR A 43 2.59 -11.12 4.31
C THR A 43 1.47 -10.46 3.55
N LEU A 44 1.19 -9.22 3.88
CA LEU A 44 0.23 -8.40 3.15
C LEU A 44 1.01 -7.58 2.13
N MET A 45 0.70 -7.78 0.86
CA MET A 45 1.34 -7.05 -0.22
C MET A 45 0.42 -5.92 -0.63
N ILE A 46 0.90 -4.69 -0.48
CA ILE A 46 0.14 -3.48 -0.77
C ILE A 46 0.82 -2.77 -1.91
N GLU A 47 0.08 -2.50 -2.97
CA GLU A 47 0.63 -1.79 -4.10
C GLU A 47 -0.16 -0.50 -4.32
N ILE A 48 0.55 0.61 -4.42
CA ILE A 48 -0.05 1.92 -4.67
C ILE A 48 0.46 2.41 -6.00
N GLU A 49 -0.43 2.99 -6.80
CA GLU A 49 -0.02 3.57 -8.08
C GLU A 49 -0.64 4.93 -8.26
N GLY A 50 0.06 5.78 -9.00
CA GLY A 50 -0.39 7.12 -9.29
C GLY A 50 0.14 8.12 -8.30
N ASP A 51 -0.59 9.20 -8.12
CA ASP A 51 -0.18 10.28 -7.23
C ASP A 51 -0.74 10.07 -5.83
N VAL A 52 0.09 10.28 -4.84
CA VAL A 52 -0.34 10.18 -3.45
C VAL A 52 -0.27 11.57 -2.85
N ASP A 53 -1.39 12.27 -2.89
CA ASP A 53 -1.48 13.64 -2.44
C ASP A 53 -2.65 13.80 -1.48
N HIS A 54 -2.94 15.05 -1.15
CA HIS A 54 -4.01 15.36 -0.21
C HIS A 54 -5.36 14.75 -0.63
N HIS A 55 -5.62 14.68 -1.92
CA HIS A 55 -6.92 14.19 -2.40
C HIS A 55 -7.04 12.68 -2.35
N THR A 56 -5.93 11.98 -2.61
CA THR A 56 -5.97 10.53 -2.73
C THR A 56 -5.60 9.80 -1.44
N ALA A 57 -4.85 10.46 -0.56
CA ALA A 57 -4.33 9.79 0.63
C ALA A 57 -5.41 9.21 1.53
N LYS A 58 -6.52 9.92 1.66
CA LYS A 58 -7.59 9.46 2.54
C LYS A 58 -8.19 8.14 2.07
N TYR A 59 -8.43 8.06 0.77
CA TYR A 59 -8.98 6.84 0.18
C TYR A 59 -8.00 5.68 0.31
N ILE A 60 -6.73 5.94 -0.01
CA ILE A 60 -5.71 4.91 0.06
C ILE A 60 -5.57 4.41 1.49
N ARG A 61 -5.55 5.34 2.44
CA ARG A 61 -5.44 4.97 3.84
C ARG A 61 -6.57 4.05 4.27
N SER A 62 -7.79 4.40 3.88
CA SER A 62 -8.95 3.63 4.25
C SER A 62 -8.85 2.19 3.73
N GLU A 63 -8.45 2.05 2.47
CA GLU A 63 -8.35 0.72 1.88
C GLU A 63 -7.26 -0.12 2.53
N ILE A 64 -6.12 0.50 2.81
CA ILE A 64 -5.04 -0.22 3.44
C ILE A 64 -5.39 -0.62 4.87
N ASP A 65 -6.01 0.30 5.61
CA ASP A 65 -6.39 0.02 6.99
C ASP A 65 -7.37 -1.15 7.08
N LYS A 66 -8.30 -1.24 6.15
CA LYS A 66 -9.22 -2.35 6.13
C LYS A 66 -8.46 -3.67 6.00
N ALA A 67 -7.48 -3.70 5.11
CA ALA A 67 -6.72 -4.92 4.89
C ALA A 67 -5.85 -5.26 6.09
N ILE A 68 -5.19 -4.27 6.67
CA ILE A 68 -4.35 -4.49 7.83
C ILE A 68 -5.18 -5.04 8.99
N PHE A 69 -6.32 -4.43 9.22
CA PHE A 69 -7.17 -4.82 10.33
C PHE A 69 -7.74 -6.22 10.14
N TYR A 70 -8.13 -6.53 8.93
CA TYR A 70 -8.71 -7.83 8.63
C TYR A 70 -7.68 -8.96 8.69
N TYR A 71 -6.56 -8.75 8.01
CA TYR A 71 -5.57 -9.81 7.87
C TYR A 71 -4.58 -9.89 9.01
N ARG A 72 -4.35 -8.80 9.70
CA ARG A 72 -3.39 -8.71 10.80
C ARG A 72 -2.05 -9.34 10.42
N PRO A 73 -1.41 -8.80 9.37
CA PRO A 73 -0.21 -9.43 8.82
C PRO A 73 0.98 -9.33 9.76
N LYS A 74 1.89 -10.28 9.64
CA LYS A 74 3.16 -10.21 10.34
C LYS A 74 4.14 -9.31 9.60
N VAL A 75 3.98 -9.24 8.27
CA VAL A 75 4.79 -8.35 7.45
C VAL A 75 3.88 -7.68 6.45
N ALA A 76 4.04 -6.39 6.29
CA ALA A 76 3.33 -5.65 5.26
C ALA A 76 4.37 -5.02 4.34
N LEU A 77 4.25 -5.30 3.05
CA LEU A 77 5.15 -4.76 2.04
C LEU A 77 4.41 -3.69 1.25
N LEU A 78 4.84 -2.46 1.40
CA LEU A 78 4.21 -1.33 0.73
C LEU A 78 5.02 -1.00 -0.53
N ASN A 79 4.52 -1.44 -1.66
CA ASN A 79 5.19 -1.24 -2.94
C ASN A 79 4.78 0.11 -3.52
N VAL A 80 5.74 1.01 -3.62
CA VAL A 80 5.50 2.35 -4.15
C VAL A 80 6.22 2.56 -5.48
N GLY A 81 6.54 1.46 -6.17
CA GLY A 81 7.26 1.53 -7.44
C GLY A 81 6.48 2.24 -8.54
N ASN A 82 5.17 2.24 -8.45
CA ASN A 82 4.31 2.88 -9.44
C ASN A 82 3.72 4.19 -8.94
N VAL A 83 4.25 4.74 -7.86
CA VAL A 83 3.85 6.05 -7.37
C VAL A 83 4.63 7.10 -8.14
N ASP A 84 3.90 8.02 -8.77
CA ASP A 84 4.52 9.06 -9.59
C ASP A 84 4.87 10.31 -8.79
N PHE A 85 4.08 10.60 -7.79
CA PHE A 85 4.23 11.82 -7.01
C PHE A 85 3.77 11.57 -5.58
N MET A 86 4.45 12.22 -4.64
CA MET A 86 4.06 12.10 -3.23
C MET A 86 4.35 13.41 -2.53
N ASP A 87 3.37 13.93 -1.81
CA ASP A 87 3.56 15.12 -0.99
C ASP A 87 3.56 14.72 0.49
N SER A 88 3.44 15.69 1.37
CA SER A 88 3.46 15.42 2.81
C SER A 88 2.30 14.54 3.25
N SER A 89 1.19 14.56 2.52
CA SER A 89 0.07 13.67 2.85
C SER A 89 0.47 12.22 2.60
N GLY A 90 1.25 11.98 1.56
CA GLY A 90 1.75 10.65 1.29
C GLY A 90 2.70 10.16 2.36
N LEU A 91 3.57 11.07 2.84
CA LEU A 91 4.47 10.71 3.92
C LEU A 91 3.70 10.37 5.18
N GLY A 92 2.67 11.16 5.48
CA GLY A 92 1.81 10.89 6.62
C GLY A 92 1.10 9.56 6.48
N LEU A 93 0.66 9.24 5.26
CA LEU A 93 0.02 7.97 4.98
C LEU A 93 0.97 6.81 5.35
N ILE A 94 2.20 6.89 4.91
CA ILE A 94 3.19 5.84 5.18
C ILE A 94 3.43 5.71 6.69
N LEU A 95 3.63 6.82 7.36
CA LEU A 95 3.90 6.79 8.80
C LEU A 95 2.72 6.23 9.58
N GLY A 96 1.51 6.59 9.17
CA GLY A 96 0.32 6.04 9.83
C GLY A 96 0.19 4.54 9.62
N ARG A 97 0.52 4.08 8.43
CA ARG A 97 0.46 2.63 8.16
C ARG A 97 1.52 1.88 8.94
N TYR A 98 2.66 2.51 9.14
CA TYR A 98 3.70 1.94 9.99
C TYR A 98 3.13 1.66 11.39
N THR A 99 2.44 2.63 11.95
CA THR A 99 1.84 2.48 13.27
C THR A 99 0.75 1.41 13.26
N SER A 100 -0.12 1.45 12.25
CA SER A 100 -1.23 0.50 12.16
C SER A 100 -0.74 -0.93 12.08
N VAL A 101 0.30 -1.18 11.31
CA VAL A 101 0.85 -2.52 11.17
C VAL A 101 1.47 -2.97 12.47
N ARG A 102 2.16 -2.07 13.16
CA ARG A 102 2.74 -2.43 14.45
C ARG A 102 1.68 -2.76 15.49
N GLU A 103 0.56 -2.09 15.44
CA GLU A 103 -0.52 -2.34 16.38
C GLU A 103 -1.09 -3.74 16.25
N VAL A 104 -0.97 -4.36 15.08
CA VAL A 104 -1.42 -5.73 14.91
C VAL A 104 -0.24 -6.71 15.02
N GLY A 105 0.91 -6.23 15.47
CA GLY A 105 2.05 -7.09 15.72
C GLY A 105 2.94 -7.32 14.51
N GLY A 106 2.78 -6.53 13.47
CA GLY A 106 3.54 -6.73 12.25
C GLY A 106 4.63 -5.69 12.03
N ILE A 107 5.30 -5.82 10.92
CA ILE A 107 6.37 -4.92 10.49
C ILE A 107 6.09 -4.42 9.10
N LEU A 108 6.19 -3.11 8.91
CA LEU A 108 6.00 -2.51 7.59
C LEU A 108 7.36 -2.31 6.92
N LYS A 109 7.41 -2.62 5.64
CA LYS A 109 8.59 -2.37 4.82
C LYS A 109 8.14 -1.69 3.53
N ILE A 110 8.97 -0.79 3.02
CA ILE A 110 8.70 -0.11 1.76
C ILE A 110 9.47 -0.81 0.66
N VAL A 111 8.82 -1.00 -0.48
CA VAL A 111 9.39 -1.76 -1.58
C VAL A 111 9.44 -0.93 -2.85
N ASN A 112 10.59 -0.93 -3.49
CA ASN A 112 10.79 -0.39 -4.84
C ASN A 112 10.43 1.08 -5.06
N PRO A 113 10.80 1.99 -4.18
CA PRO A 113 10.54 3.41 -4.48
C PRO A 113 11.35 3.83 -5.70
N SER A 114 10.77 4.68 -6.53
CA SER A 114 11.51 5.28 -7.62
C SER A 114 12.58 6.20 -7.01
N ARG A 115 13.49 6.64 -7.84
CA ARG A 115 14.55 7.53 -7.38
C ARG A 115 14.00 8.80 -6.72
N ASP A 116 12.99 9.38 -7.35
CA ASP A 116 12.39 10.60 -6.83
C ASP A 116 11.69 10.36 -5.50
N ILE A 117 10.96 9.27 -5.41
CA ILE A 117 10.26 8.94 -4.18
C ILE A 117 11.27 8.60 -3.09
N GLU A 118 12.33 7.90 -3.44
CA GLU A 118 13.36 7.56 -2.48
C GLU A 118 13.98 8.81 -1.86
N LYS A 119 14.20 9.83 -2.68
CA LYS A 119 14.74 11.10 -2.17
C LYS A 119 13.79 11.76 -1.18
N ILE A 120 12.50 11.71 -1.50
CA ILE A 120 11.50 12.28 -0.60
C ILE A 120 11.49 11.55 0.73
N LEU A 121 11.55 10.21 0.67
CA LEU A 121 11.58 9.41 1.89
C LEU A 121 12.82 9.69 2.72
N ALA A 122 13.96 9.84 2.06
CA ALA A 122 15.20 10.11 2.74
C ALA A 122 15.19 11.49 3.42
N LEU A 123 14.68 12.50 2.72
CA LEU A 123 14.59 13.83 3.29
C LEU A 123 13.68 13.85 4.51
N ALA A 124 12.66 13.03 4.52
CA ALA A 124 11.74 12.96 5.64
C ALA A 124 12.25 12.04 6.75
N GLY A 125 13.37 11.36 6.54
CA GLY A 125 13.92 10.47 7.55
C GLY A 125 13.19 9.15 7.70
N ILE A 126 12.35 8.81 6.75
CA ILE A 126 11.54 7.60 6.82
C ILE A 126 12.40 6.34 6.86
N GLU A 127 13.51 6.36 6.14
CA GLU A 127 14.37 5.19 6.05
C GLU A 127 14.99 4.80 7.39
N ARG A 128 15.00 5.71 8.34
CA ARG A 128 15.51 5.41 9.68
C ARG A 128 14.53 4.59 10.48
N LEU A 129 13.27 4.63 10.08
CA LEU A 129 12.20 3.97 10.80
C LEU A 129 11.70 2.75 10.08
N ILE A 130 11.60 2.83 8.76
CA ILE A 130 10.99 1.79 7.93
C ILE A 130 12.01 1.29 6.92
N PRO A 131 12.30 -0.01 6.91
CA PRO A 131 13.25 -0.55 5.93
C PRO A 131 12.75 -0.37 4.51
N ILE A 132 13.66 -0.06 3.62
CA ILE A 132 13.37 0.11 2.20
C ILE A 132 14.06 -1.00 1.44
N ILE A 133 13.29 -1.76 0.67
CA ILE A 133 13.80 -2.89 -0.08
C ILE A 133 13.67 -2.60 -1.57
N LYS A 134 14.72 -2.88 -2.31
CA LYS A 134 14.71 -2.70 -3.75
C LYS A 134 14.85 -4.05 -4.41
N SER A 135 13.77 -4.51 -5.01
CA SER A 135 13.81 -5.81 -5.65
C SER A 135 14.69 -5.80 -6.88
N SER A 136 14.86 -4.65 -7.44
CA SER A 136 15.65 -4.55 -8.65
C SER A 136 17.12 -4.81 -8.42
N GLY A 137 17.53 -4.84 -7.19
CA GLY A 137 18.87 -5.24 -6.92
C GLY A 137 19.17 -6.49 -7.68
N VAL A 138 18.16 -7.15 -8.00
CA VAL A 138 18.26 -8.33 -8.76
C VAL A 138 18.68 -8.04 -10.14
N SER A 139 18.16 -7.08 -10.69
CA SER A 139 18.51 -6.87 -12.02
C SER A 139 19.53 -5.91 -12.14
N ASN A 140 19.71 -5.73 -11.66
CA ASN A 140 20.53 -4.92 -12.04
C ASN A 140 21.00 -4.81 -12.65
#